data_22f1e9dadcd1090041a7cd09cda400da
#
_entry.id   22f1e9dadcd1090041a7cd09cda400da
#
_cell.length_a   1.000
_cell.length_b   1.000
_cell.length_c   1.000
_cell.angle_alpha   90.00
_cell.angle_beta   90.00
_cell.angle_gamma   90.00
#
_symmetry.space_group_name_H-M   'P 1'
#
loop_
_entity.id
_entity.type
_entity.pdbx_description
1 polymer ?
#
loop_
_entity_poly.entity_id
_entity_poly.type
_entity_poly.pdbx_seq_one_letter_code
_entity_poly.pdbx_strand_id
1 'polypeptide(L)'
;MKIHSVKFNFIMNFIMSASSIVFPLITFPYISRVLMATGNGKVATASAVITYFNMFASLGIPTYGIRACAKVRDDKEKLSKTVQELLIINSITMFLTCIVFVVTVALVPEFAAEKELYIINGIGMVLNMFAITWLYNALEQYAYITVCNMVVKLLSLVLMFLLVHNPEDYIVYGGITVFASSASYVFNFVYATKFVSFKKSGTYDFRIHIKPILRFFAMAAATSVYTNLDVVMLRFMQGNTEVGYYNAAIKVKTILVTLITSLGTVLLPRLSYYIKKEKTEDFYRMIGKAVNFVVVAGLPLTIYFMLYASESIQFLAGDGYQGAVLPMIILMPTVLLIGMSNITGIQILTPQNQEQKVLNSIVCGAVADFLLNLVLIPKMASSGAALATVIAELVVLLVQCVYLKEILKDIMRDVSGMKIGVAIVVATIGGSLVKGLLDLESFGWSMEIQSFVMLAISACVFFGIYGVVLLMTKEKLVWEIVGNYIEKEIGTIEIRKTD
;
A
#
# COMPACT_ATOMS: atom_id res chain seq x y z
N MET A 1 21.69 -10.59 23.82
CA MET A 1 20.41 -10.46 23.10
C MET A 1 20.30 -11.65 22.12
N LYS A 2 19.19 -12.43 22.11
CA LYS A 2 19.06 -13.56 21.19
C LYS A 2 18.58 -13.00 19.83
N ILE A 3 19.47 -12.89 18.86
CA ILE A 3 19.13 -12.49 17.49
C ILE A 3 18.62 -13.75 16.78
N HIS A 4 17.39 -13.71 16.30
CA HIS A 4 16.82 -14.78 15.48
C HIS A 4 17.50 -14.85 14.12
N SER A 5 17.41 -15.99 13.45
CA SER A 5 17.98 -16.14 12.10
C SER A 5 17.35 -15.13 11.13
N VAL A 6 18.11 -14.63 10.16
CA VAL A 6 17.63 -13.72 9.12
C VAL A 6 16.38 -14.27 8.41
N LYS A 7 16.36 -15.60 8.19
CA LYS A 7 15.21 -16.28 7.57
C LYS A 7 13.94 -16.20 8.42
N PHE A 8 14.07 -16.37 9.76
CA PHE A 8 12.95 -16.26 10.68
C PHE A 8 12.42 -14.81 10.75
N ASN A 9 13.31 -13.83 10.85
CA ASN A 9 12.94 -12.41 10.85
C ASN A 9 12.25 -11.99 9.56
N PHE A 10 12.71 -12.50 8.42
CA PHE A 10 12.05 -12.28 7.13
C PHE A 10 10.61 -12.82 7.13
N ILE A 11 10.40 -14.06 7.60
CA ILE A 11 9.07 -14.67 7.68
C ILE A 11 8.15 -13.85 8.58
N MET A 12 8.63 -13.43 9.76
CA MET A 12 7.83 -12.61 10.68
C MET A 12 7.44 -11.27 10.08
N ASN A 13 8.38 -10.58 9.44
CA ASN A 13 8.09 -9.30 8.76
C ASN A 13 7.12 -9.50 7.58
N PHE A 14 7.25 -10.60 6.84
CA PHE A 14 6.31 -10.95 5.76
C PHE A 14 4.90 -11.19 6.30
N ILE A 15 4.74 -11.95 7.38
CA ILE A 15 3.44 -12.18 8.04
C ILE A 15 2.82 -10.85 8.49
N MET A 16 3.61 -9.98 9.11
CA MET A 16 3.15 -8.66 9.55
C MET A 16 2.67 -7.80 8.37
N SER A 17 3.41 -7.79 7.27
CA SER A 17 3.05 -7.04 6.05
C SER A 17 1.83 -7.64 5.36
N ALA A 18 1.77 -8.97 5.21
CA ALA A 18 0.63 -9.67 4.61
C ALA A 18 -0.66 -9.45 5.43
N SER A 19 -0.57 -9.44 6.77
CA SER A 19 -1.72 -9.17 7.63
C SER A 19 -2.33 -7.79 7.38
N SER A 20 -1.53 -6.81 6.96
CA SER A 20 -2.01 -5.45 6.68
C SER A 20 -2.83 -5.36 5.38
N ILE A 21 -2.75 -6.38 4.52
CA ILE A 21 -3.55 -6.52 3.30
C ILE A 21 -4.76 -7.42 3.55
N VAL A 22 -4.52 -8.58 4.16
CA VAL A 22 -5.56 -9.60 4.40
C VAL A 22 -6.64 -9.09 5.35
N PHE A 23 -6.26 -8.35 6.38
CA PHE A 23 -7.20 -7.83 7.37
C PHE A 23 -8.25 -6.88 6.75
N PRO A 24 -7.88 -5.81 6.00
CA PRO A 24 -8.85 -4.99 5.29
C PRO A 24 -9.70 -5.76 4.26
N LEU A 25 -9.13 -6.79 3.63
CA LEU A 25 -9.86 -7.61 2.67
C LEU A 25 -11.03 -8.39 3.32
N ILE A 26 -10.86 -8.80 4.56
CA ILE A 26 -11.89 -9.49 5.34
C ILE A 26 -12.88 -8.48 5.95
N THR A 27 -12.37 -7.37 6.49
CA THR A 27 -13.20 -6.42 7.22
C THR A 27 -14.02 -5.53 6.31
N PHE A 28 -13.48 -5.10 5.18
CA PHE A 28 -14.13 -4.12 4.33
C PHE A 28 -15.46 -4.61 3.73
N PRO A 29 -15.61 -5.86 3.25
CA PRO A 29 -16.88 -6.36 2.75
C PRO A 29 -18.02 -6.32 3.78
N TYR A 30 -17.73 -6.60 5.03
CA TYR A 30 -18.70 -6.50 6.10
C TYR A 30 -19.05 -5.04 6.42
N ILE A 31 -18.02 -4.24 6.67
CA ILE A 31 -18.17 -2.84 7.10
C ILE A 31 -18.84 -1.98 6.03
N SER A 32 -18.53 -2.21 4.75
CA SER A 32 -19.13 -1.43 3.66
C SER A 32 -20.65 -1.65 3.58
N ARG A 33 -21.12 -2.87 3.84
CA ARG A 33 -22.55 -3.19 3.85
C ARG A 33 -23.27 -2.62 5.07
N VAL A 34 -22.60 -2.61 6.24
CA VAL A 34 -23.19 -2.11 7.48
C VAL A 34 -23.19 -0.58 7.52
N LEU A 35 -22.05 0.04 7.31
CA LEU A 35 -21.89 1.51 7.46
C LEU A 35 -22.25 2.30 6.21
N MET A 36 -22.44 1.62 5.08
CA MET A 36 -22.69 2.23 3.77
C MET A 36 -21.55 3.21 3.37
N ALA A 37 -21.65 3.82 2.20
CA ALA A 37 -20.61 4.73 1.69
C ALA A 37 -20.38 5.94 2.60
N THR A 38 -21.45 6.51 3.17
CA THR A 38 -21.36 7.71 4.02
C THR A 38 -20.59 7.43 5.31
N GLY A 39 -20.93 6.36 6.05
CA GLY A 39 -20.25 6.00 7.29
C GLY A 39 -18.79 5.63 7.05
N ASN A 40 -18.50 4.86 6.02
CA ASN A 40 -17.12 4.57 5.61
C ASN A 40 -16.35 5.84 5.22
N GLY A 41 -16.99 6.77 4.50
CA GLY A 41 -16.40 8.04 4.12
C GLY A 41 -16.01 8.90 5.34
N LYS A 42 -16.87 8.94 6.38
CA LYS A 42 -16.55 9.64 7.65
C LYS A 42 -15.29 9.06 8.30
N VAL A 43 -15.22 7.73 8.44
CA VAL A 43 -14.06 7.05 9.05
C VAL A 43 -12.81 7.21 8.19
N ALA A 44 -12.92 7.10 6.87
CA ALA A 44 -11.80 7.30 5.95
C ALA A 44 -11.25 8.73 6.02
N THR A 45 -12.13 9.73 6.07
CA THR A 45 -11.74 11.15 6.24
C THR A 45 -11.01 11.37 7.56
N ALA A 46 -11.58 10.90 8.69
CA ALA A 46 -10.94 11.03 9.98
C ALA A 46 -9.54 10.37 10.00
N SER A 47 -9.42 9.19 9.40
CA SER A 47 -8.14 8.49 9.26
C SER A 47 -7.13 9.25 8.39
N ALA A 48 -7.57 9.87 7.30
CA ALA A 48 -6.70 10.69 6.44
C ALA A 48 -6.21 11.94 7.17
N VAL A 49 -7.11 12.65 7.84
CA VAL A 49 -6.77 13.84 8.63
C VAL A 49 -5.78 13.50 9.75
N ILE A 50 -6.05 12.44 10.54
CA ILE A 50 -5.15 12.03 11.62
C ILE A 50 -3.79 11.57 11.10
N THR A 51 -3.71 11.04 9.89
CA THR A 51 -2.44 10.69 9.25
C THR A 51 -1.54 11.91 9.05
N TYR A 52 -2.11 13.06 8.66
CA TYR A 52 -1.36 14.32 8.57
C TYR A 52 -0.86 14.78 9.95
N PHE A 53 -1.72 14.76 10.97
CA PHE A 53 -1.29 15.12 12.31
C PHE A 53 -0.21 14.18 12.85
N ASN A 54 -0.36 12.87 12.66
CA ASN A 54 0.66 11.88 13.03
C ASN A 54 1.99 12.10 12.31
N MET A 55 1.99 12.53 11.05
CA MET A 55 3.18 12.87 10.29
C MET A 55 3.97 14.01 10.96
N PHE A 56 3.27 15.08 11.38
CA PHE A 56 3.88 16.19 12.13
C PHE A 56 4.32 15.77 13.53
N ALA A 57 3.52 14.97 14.23
CA ALA A 57 3.85 14.47 15.55
C ALA A 57 5.11 13.61 15.57
N SER A 58 5.27 12.72 14.58
CA SER A 58 6.38 11.77 14.51
C SER A 58 7.64 12.30 13.83
N LEU A 59 7.55 13.39 13.05
CA LEU A 59 8.67 14.10 12.36
C LEU A 59 9.69 13.20 11.65
N GLY A 60 9.32 12.06 11.08
CA GLY A 60 10.28 11.15 10.42
C GLY A 60 11.14 10.32 11.37
N ILE A 61 10.90 10.40 12.69
CA ILE A 61 11.54 9.57 13.71
C ILE A 61 11.40 8.06 13.41
N PRO A 62 10.24 7.55 12.91
CA PRO A 62 10.13 6.12 12.59
C PRO A 62 11.21 5.59 11.65
N THR A 63 11.60 6.36 10.63
CA THR A 63 12.66 5.95 9.68
C THR A 63 14.05 6.27 10.20
N TYR A 64 14.24 7.45 10.78
CA TYR A 64 15.53 7.86 11.35
C TYR A 64 15.92 7.00 12.53
N GLY A 65 14.97 6.69 13.44
CA GLY A 65 15.19 5.90 14.64
C GLY A 65 15.73 4.50 14.36
N ILE A 66 15.27 3.84 13.27
CA ILE A 66 15.85 2.57 12.82
C ILE A 66 17.35 2.73 12.58
N ARG A 67 17.75 3.74 11.80
CA ARG A 67 19.17 3.97 11.45
C ARG A 67 20.02 4.42 12.65
N ALA A 68 19.47 5.29 13.50
CA ALA A 68 20.16 5.80 14.67
C ALA A 68 20.43 4.69 15.69
N CYS A 69 19.40 3.88 16.03
CA CYS A 69 19.50 2.79 16.99
C CYS A 69 20.33 1.62 16.45
N ALA A 70 20.23 1.28 15.17
CA ALA A 70 21.04 0.21 14.59
C ALA A 70 22.55 0.49 14.68
N LYS A 71 22.98 1.75 14.60
CA LYS A 71 24.40 2.14 14.74
C LYS A 71 24.97 1.91 16.14
N VAL A 72 24.11 1.92 17.17
CA VAL A 72 24.51 1.83 18.59
C VAL A 72 23.95 0.60 19.30
N ARG A 73 23.41 -0.34 18.55
CA ARG A 73 22.64 -1.49 19.08
C ARG A 73 23.43 -2.40 20.03
N ASP A 74 24.75 -2.43 19.87
CA ASP A 74 25.65 -3.28 20.67
C ASP A 74 26.05 -2.63 22.00
N ASP A 75 25.79 -1.33 22.17
CA ASP A 75 26.07 -0.56 23.39
C ASP A 75 24.75 -0.14 24.04
N LYS A 76 24.37 -0.84 25.10
CA LYS A 76 23.07 -0.62 25.78
C LYS A 76 22.92 0.78 26.35
N GLU A 77 24.00 1.43 26.78
CA GLU A 77 23.95 2.78 27.35
C GLU A 77 23.70 3.81 26.26
N LYS A 78 24.46 3.75 25.17
CA LYS A 78 24.26 4.63 24.01
C LYS A 78 22.90 4.39 23.33
N LEU A 79 22.46 3.13 23.23
CA LEU A 79 21.15 2.80 22.72
C LEU A 79 20.05 3.43 23.58
N SER A 80 20.12 3.28 24.91
CA SER A 80 19.16 3.86 25.84
C SER A 80 19.11 5.37 25.75
N LYS A 81 20.28 6.03 25.67
CA LYS A 81 20.38 7.48 25.48
C LYS A 81 19.73 7.92 24.16
N THR A 82 20.08 7.28 23.05
CA THR A 82 19.51 7.60 21.72
C THR A 82 17.97 7.44 21.72
N VAL A 83 17.46 6.35 22.31
CA VAL A 83 16.01 6.14 22.42
C VAL A 83 15.34 7.21 23.25
N GLN A 84 15.92 7.59 24.38
CA GLN A 84 15.41 8.66 25.24
C GLN A 84 15.38 10.01 24.52
N GLU A 85 16.46 10.38 23.82
CA GLU A 85 16.56 11.61 23.04
C GLU A 85 15.45 11.67 21.97
N LEU A 86 15.26 10.59 21.22
CA LEU A 86 14.21 10.51 20.19
C LEU A 86 12.80 10.55 20.78
N LEU A 87 12.56 9.88 21.91
CA LEU A 87 11.26 9.93 22.60
C LEU A 87 10.95 11.30 23.16
N ILE A 88 11.93 12.02 23.69
CA ILE A 88 11.73 13.39 24.18
C ILE A 88 11.36 14.32 23.02
N ILE A 89 12.07 14.25 21.90
CA ILE A 89 11.73 15.02 20.69
C ILE A 89 10.30 14.68 20.25
N ASN A 90 9.96 13.38 20.14
CA ASN A 90 8.63 12.93 19.74
C ASN A 90 7.55 13.40 20.70
N SER A 91 7.81 13.40 22.02
CA SER A 91 6.84 13.87 23.03
C SER A 91 6.55 15.37 22.90
N ILE A 92 7.57 16.17 22.64
CA ILE A 92 7.41 17.62 22.44
C ILE A 92 6.61 17.90 21.17
N THR A 93 6.97 17.27 20.06
CA THR A 93 6.26 17.45 18.78
C THR A 93 4.84 16.92 18.85
N MET A 94 4.60 15.79 19.53
CA MET A 94 3.29 15.24 19.78
C MET A 94 2.42 16.21 20.59
N PHE A 95 2.96 16.76 21.67
CA PHE A 95 2.22 17.73 22.51
C PHE A 95 1.79 18.96 21.71
N LEU A 96 2.71 19.55 20.94
CA LEU A 96 2.41 20.69 20.07
C LEU A 96 1.36 20.32 19.01
N THR A 97 1.49 19.17 18.40
CA THR A 97 0.54 18.70 17.39
C THR A 97 -0.83 18.41 17.98
N CYS A 98 -0.92 17.88 19.22
CA CYS A 98 -2.19 17.69 19.93
C CYS A 98 -2.92 19.03 20.16
N ILE A 99 -2.21 20.08 20.54
CA ILE A 99 -2.82 21.42 20.70
C ILE A 99 -3.42 21.89 19.37
N VAL A 100 -2.64 21.82 18.29
CA VAL A 100 -3.12 22.22 16.96
C VAL A 100 -4.30 21.36 16.52
N PHE A 101 -4.26 20.05 16.78
CA PHE A 101 -5.36 19.13 16.45
C PHE A 101 -6.66 19.51 17.18
N VAL A 102 -6.60 19.73 18.50
CA VAL A 102 -7.79 20.11 19.29
C VAL A 102 -8.37 21.43 18.79
N VAL A 103 -7.51 22.42 18.53
CA VAL A 103 -7.93 23.71 17.97
C VAL A 103 -8.58 23.52 16.59
N THR A 104 -7.99 22.70 15.74
CA THR A 104 -8.52 22.43 14.39
C THR A 104 -9.90 21.75 14.46
N VAL A 105 -10.06 20.73 15.32
CA VAL A 105 -11.36 20.05 15.51
C VAL A 105 -12.42 20.99 16.05
N ALA A 106 -12.04 21.95 16.91
CA ALA A 106 -12.98 22.91 17.46
C ALA A 106 -13.40 24.03 16.47
N LEU A 107 -12.48 24.44 15.58
CA LEU A 107 -12.70 25.58 14.66
C LEU A 107 -13.27 25.18 13.31
N VAL A 108 -13.01 23.96 12.84
CA VAL A 108 -13.49 23.49 11.53
C VAL A 108 -14.87 22.86 11.70
N PRO A 109 -15.95 23.44 11.12
CA PRO A 109 -17.33 22.98 11.33
C PRO A 109 -17.55 21.51 10.95
N GLU A 110 -16.91 21.05 9.86
CA GLU A 110 -16.99 19.68 9.38
C GLU A 110 -16.41 18.66 10.37
N PHE A 111 -15.39 19.06 11.12
CA PHE A 111 -14.76 18.21 12.15
C PHE A 111 -15.54 18.30 13.46
N ALA A 112 -16.03 19.50 13.81
CA ALA A 112 -16.86 19.70 14.99
C ALA A 112 -18.18 18.91 14.92
N ALA A 113 -18.76 18.75 13.73
CA ALA A 113 -19.95 17.92 13.50
C ALA A 113 -19.73 16.44 13.82
N GLU A 114 -18.50 15.93 13.66
CA GLU A 114 -18.10 14.55 13.91
C GLU A 114 -17.11 14.44 15.09
N LYS A 115 -17.25 15.34 16.08
CA LYS A 115 -16.29 15.51 17.19
C LYS A 115 -15.92 14.21 17.91
N GLU A 116 -16.89 13.29 18.10
CA GLU A 116 -16.65 12.03 18.80
C GLU A 116 -15.67 11.14 18.04
N LEU A 117 -15.85 11.04 16.71
CA LEU A 117 -14.95 10.29 15.85
C LEU A 117 -13.53 10.90 15.86
N TYR A 118 -13.42 12.24 15.82
CA TYR A 118 -12.11 12.91 15.89
C TYR A 118 -11.46 12.81 17.27
N ILE A 119 -12.21 12.84 18.38
CA ILE A 119 -11.68 12.60 19.73
C ILE A 119 -11.08 11.18 19.81
N ILE A 120 -11.80 10.17 19.35
CA ILE A 120 -11.32 8.79 19.33
C ILE A 120 -10.03 8.65 18.51
N ASN A 121 -9.99 9.27 17.32
CA ASN A 121 -8.77 9.31 16.50
C ASN A 121 -7.63 10.08 17.19
N GLY A 122 -7.94 11.15 17.92
CA GLY A 122 -6.99 11.90 18.75
C GLY A 122 -6.37 11.05 19.86
N ILE A 123 -7.15 10.17 20.49
CA ILE A 123 -6.61 9.18 21.45
C ILE A 123 -5.60 8.27 20.74
N GLY A 124 -5.92 7.78 19.53
CA GLY A 124 -5.00 7.01 18.72
C GLY A 124 -3.69 7.75 18.40
N MET A 125 -3.80 9.06 18.12
CA MET A 125 -2.64 9.92 17.90
C MET A 125 -1.76 10.02 19.16
N VAL A 126 -2.36 10.21 20.34
CA VAL A 126 -1.60 10.23 21.61
C VAL A 126 -0.93 8.87 21.86
N LEU A 127 -1.62 7.76 21.59
CA LEU A 127 -1.05 6.42 21.71
C LEU A 127 0.14 6.21 20.75
N ASN A 128 0.18 6.89 19.62
CA ASN A 128 1.30 6.85 18.67
C ASN A 128 2.62 7.38 19.27
N MET A 129 2.58 8.15 20.36
CA MET A 129 3.77 8.51 21.13
C MET A 129 4.54 7.27 21.64
N PHE A 130 3.82 6.18 21.91
CA PHE A 130 4.38 4.90 22.33
C PHE A 130 4.76 3.98 21.18
N ALA A 131 4.62 4.43 19.92
CA ALA A 131 4.93 3.67 18.73
C ALA A 131 6.45 3.56 18.48
N ILE A 132 7.12 2.74 19.27
CA ILE A 132 8.57 2.49 19.19
C ILE A 132 8.92 1.26 18.34
N THR A 133 8.09 0.91 17.37
CA THR A 133 8.35 -0.21 16.44
C THR A 133 9.68 -0.06 15.70
N TRP A 134 10.14 1.17 15.46
CA TRP A 134 11.44 1.48 14.88
C TRP A 134 12.61 0.94 15.73
N LEU A 135 12.48 0.88 17.06
CA LEU A 135 13.48 0.26 17.94
C LEU A 135 13.58 -1.25 17.67
N TYR A 136 12.45 -1.94 17.58
CA TYR A 136 12.41 -3.38 17.31
C TYR A 136 12.96 -3.73 15.93
N ASN A 137 12.66 -2.88 14.92
CA ASN A 137 13.21 -3.01 13.59
C ASN A 137 14.75 -2.84 13.60
N ALA A 138 15.28 -1.88 14.37
CA ALA A 138 16.71 -1.66 14.52
C ALA A 138 17.41 -2.84 15.24
N LEU A 139 16.72 -3.48 16.19
CA LEU A 139 17.20 -4.62 16.95
C LEU A 139 16.89 -5.98 16.31
N GLU A 140 16.24 -5.99 15.14
CA GLU A 140 15.80 -7.19 14.41
C GLU A 140 14.89 -8.12 15.26
N GLN A 141 14.04 -7.53 16.13
CA GLN A 141 13.12 -8.24 17.03
C GLN A 141 11.70 -8.30 16.46
N TYR A 142 11.57 -8.83 15.24
CA TYR A 142 10.29 -8.85 14.52
C TYR A 142 9.23 -9.78 15.14
N ALA A 143 9.63 -10.88 15.75
CA ALA A 143 8.69 -11.88 16.26
C ALA A 143 7.68 -11.30 17.26
N TYR A 144 8.15 -10.52 18.23
CA TYR A 144 7.29 -9.96 19.27
C TYR A 144 6.28 -8.97 18.70
N ILE A 145 6.75 -7.99 17.89
CA ILE A 145 5.86 -6.98 17.31
C ILE A 145 4.83 -7.60 16.34
N THR A 146 5.23 -8.65 15.61
CA THR A 146 4.33 -9.38 14.71
C THR A 146 3.22 -10.08 15.50
N VAL A 147 3.56 -10.81 16.55
CA VAL A 147 2.57 -11.52 17.37
C VAL A 147 1.62 -10.52 18.04
N CYS A 148 2.14 -9.46 18.66
CA CYS A 148 1.29 -8.43 19.27
C CYS A 148 0.32 -7.79 18.25
N ASN A 149 0.82 -7.42 17.07
CA ASN A 149 -0.03 -6.84 16.03
C ASN A 149 -1.10 -7.82 15.53
N MET A 150 -0.73 -9.10 15.35
CA MET A 150 -1.69 -10.13 14.95
C MET A 150 -2.80 -10.35 15.97
N VAL A 151 -2.45 -10.45 17.26
CA VAL A 151 -3.43 -10.60 18.35
C VAL A 151 -4.39 -9.42 18.39
N VAL A 152 -3.86 -8.19 18.34
CA VAL A 152 -4.70 -6.97 18.34
C VAL A 152 -5.61 -6.92 17.12
N LYS A 153 -5.12 -7.25 15.93
CA LYS A 153 -5.93 -7.29 14.71
C LYS A 153 -7.03 -8.36 14.77
N LEU A 154 -6.73 -9.56 15.26
CA LEU A 154 -7.73 -10.62 15.43
C LEU A 154 -8.79 -10.21 16.44
N LEU A 155 -8.39 -9.61 17.57
CA LEU A 155 -9.33 -9.09 18.55
C LEU A 155 -10.21 -7.97 17.95
N SER A 156 -9.62 -7.07 17.16
CA SER A 156 -10.36 -6.01 16.45
C SER A 156 -11.39 -6.60 15.47
N LEU A 157 -11.05 -7.70 14.79
CA LEU A 157 -11.97 -8.41 13.91
C LEU A 157 -13.17 -8.95 14.69
N VAL A 158 -12.93 -9.58 15.83
CA VAL A 158 -14.00 -10.09 16.71
C VAL A 158 -14.87 -8.95 17.22
N LEU A 159 -14.25 -7.87 17.72
CA LEU A 159 -14.99 -6.69 18.22
C LEU A 159 -15.85 -6.05 17.10
N MET A 160 -15.35 -5.99 15.89
CA MET A 160 -16.09 -5.47 14.74
C MET A 160 -17.38 -6.25 14.50
N PHE A 161 -17.30 -7.58 14.44
CA PHE A 161 -18.50 -8.42 14.24
C PHE A 161 -19.46 -8.42 15.42
N LEU A 162 -18.99 -8.12 16.64
CA LEU A 162 -19.81 -8.08 17.84
C LEU A 162 -20.48 -6.72 18.09
N LEU A 163 -19.90 -5.63 17.61
CA LEU A 163 -20.29 -4.27 18.02
C LEU A 163 -20.80 -3.39 16.88
N VAL A 164 -20.56 -3.75 15.62
CA VAL A 164 -20.90 -2.91 14.46
C VAL A 164 -21.99 -3.59 13.65
N HIS A 165 -23.24 -3.10 13.75
CA HIS A 165 -24.42 -3.71 13.11
C HIS A 165 -25.28 -2.68 12.35
N ASN A 166 -25.17 -1.38 12.67
CA ASN A 166 -25.98 -0.32 12.12
C ASN A 166 -25.12 0.76 11.45
N PRO A 167 -25.68 1.56 10.53
CA PRO A 167 -24.94 2.66 9.89
C PRO A 167 -24.40 3.71 10.89
N GLU A 168 -25.07 3.90 12.03
CA GLU A 168 -24.67 4.83 13.09
C GLU A 168 -23.44 4.36 13.88
N ASP A 169 -23.11 3.06 13.81
CA ASP A 169 -21.97 2.46 14.53
C ASP A 169 -20.60 2.85 13.91
N TYR A 170 -20.56 3.82 12.97
CA TYR A 170 -19.30 4.30 12.38
C TYR A 170 -18.33 4.87 13.43
N ILE A 171 -18.84 5.43 14.55
CA ILE A 171 -18.02 5.90 15.67
C ILE A 171 -17.36 4.71 16.38
N VAL A 172 -18.13 3.64 16.66
CA VAL A 172 -17.62 2.39 17.26
C VAL A 172 -16.57 1.76 16.33
N TYR A 173 -16.86 1.70 15.03
CA TYR A 173 -15.90 1.22 14.04
C TYR A 173 -14.63 2.09 13.98
N GLY A 174 -14.76 3.41 14.05
CA GLY A 174 -13.64 4.32 14.21
C GLY A 174 -12.78 3.97 15.44
N GLY A 175 -13.40 3.69 16.58
CA GLY A 175 -12.73 3.22 17.79
C GLY A 175 -12.00 1.88 17.61
N ILE A 176 -12.63 0.93 16.93
CA ILE A 176 -12.01 -0.37 16.60
C ILE A 176 -10.81 -0.20 15.67
N THR A 177 -10.87 0.70 14.68
CA THR A 177 -9.73 0.96 13.79
C THR A 177 -8.55 1.60 14.53
N VAL A 178 -8.83 2.53 15.45
CA VAL A 178 -7.82 3.10 16.35
C VAL A 178 -7.23 2.03 17.26
N PHE A 179 -8.05 1.18 17.85
CA PHE A 179 -7.58 0.04 18.66
C PHE A 179 -6.70 -0.90 17.84
N ALA A 180 -7.12 -1.30 16.63
CA ALA A 180 -6.40 -2.17 15.73
C ALA A 180 -5.01 -1.63 15.34
N SER A 181 -4.89 -0.32 15.19
CA SER A 181 -3.64 0.36 14.79
C SER A 181 -2.72 0.69 15.96
N SER A 182 -3.27 1.02 17.14
CA SER A 182 -2.51 1.68 18.20
C SER A 182 -2.37 0.87 19.49
N ALA A 183 -3.25 -0.11 19.76
CA ALA A 183 -3.21 -0.84 21.04
C ALA A 183 -1.90 -1.60 21.26
N SER A 184 -1.30 -2.13 20.20
CA SER A 184 0.00 -2.83 20.30
C SER A 184 1.15 -1.92 20.73
N TYR A 185 1.03 -0.59 20.54
CA TYR A 185 2.10 0.35 20.89
C TYR A 185 2.40 0.38 22.38
N VAL A 186 1.36 0.32 23.21
CA VAL A 186 1.52 0.30 24.68
C VAL A 186 2.26 -0.96 25.13
N PHE A 187 1.87 -2.12 24.61
CA PHE A 187 2.55 -3.38 24.92
C PHE A 187 4.01 -3.38 24.44
N ASN A 188 4.24 -2.87 23.24
CA ASN A 188 5.58 -2.72 22.69
C ASN A 188 6.44 -1.78 23.55
N PHE A 189 5.88 -0.66 24.02
CA PHE A 189 6.59 0.29 24.87
C PHE A 189 6.99 -0.34 26.21
N VAL A 190 6.08 -1.03 26.87
CA VAL A 190 6.38 -1.75 28.12
C VAL A 190 7.46 -2.82 27.91
N TYR A 191 7.35 -3.61 26.85
CA TYR A 191 8.35 -4.65 26.56
C TYR A 191 9.74 -4.10 26.21
N ALA A 192 9.83 -2.89 25.68
CA ALA A 192 11.10 -2.23 25.35
C ALA A 192 12.00 -2.01 26.56
N THR A 193 11.45 -1.97 27.79
CA THR A 193 12.23 -1.88 29.04
C THR A 193 13.26 -3.01 29.20
N LYS A 194 13.07 -4.12 28.49
CA LYS A 194 14.05 -5.22 28.45
C LYS A 194 15.32 -4.86 27.66
N PHE A 195 15.21 -3.98 26.68
CA PHE A 195 16.31 -3.63 25.78
C PHE A 195 16.98 -2.31 26.17
N VAL A 196 16.19 -1.34 26.63
CA VAL A 196 16.64 0.01 26.93
C VAL A 196 16.25 0.43 28.35
N SER A 197 17.08 1.26 28.96
CA SER A 197 16.77 1.89 30.24
C SER A 197 16.12 3.24 30.01
N PHE A 198 15.04 3.52 30.73
CA PHE A 198 14.40 4.85 30.75
C PHE A 198 14.92 5.74 31.89
N LYS A 199 15.89 5.25 32.69
CA LYS A 199 16.59 6.09 33.66
C LYS A 199 17.54 7.01 32.91
N LYS A 200 17.61 8.28 33.31
CA LYS A 200 18.48 9.29 32.67
C LYS A 200 19.93 8.77 32.54
N SER A 201 20.44 8.76 31.33
CA SER A 201 21.80 8.31 31.01
C SER A 201 22.59 9.47 30.40
N GLY A 202 23.42 10.11 31.21
CA GLY A 202 24.31 11.20 30.78
C GLY A 202 23.62 12.50 30.39
N THR A 203 24.33 13.32 29.61
CA THR A 203 23.84 14.58 29.01
C THR A 203 23.25 14.31 27.64
N TYR A 204 22.06 14.87 27.39
CA TYR A 204 21.39 14.76 26.08
C TYR A 204 21.97 15.73 25.06
N ASP A 205 22.06 15.30 23.79
CA ASP A 205 22.42 16.13 22.65
C ASP A 205 21.39 15.98 21.52
N PHE A 206 20.35 16.79 21.58
CA PHE A 206 19.26 16.75 20.59
C PHE A 206 19.69 17.27 19.20
N ARG A 207 20.74 18.10 19.12
CA ARG A 207 21.15 18.79 17.88
C ARG A 207 21.57 17.81 16.80
N ILE A 208 22.19 16.69 17.20
CA ILE A 208 22.65 15.65 16.26
C ILE A 208 21.48 14.96 15.53
N HIS A 209 20.28 14.97 16.15
CA HIS A 209 19.10 14.29 15.63
C HIS A 209 18.25 15.20 14.73
N ILE A 210 18.19 16.52 14.97
CA ILE A 210 17.25 17.44 14.32
C ILE A 210 17.41 17.43 12.79
N LYS A 211 18.63 17.62 12.27
CA LYS A 211 18.88 17.71 10.83
C LYS A 211 18.53 16.42 10.09
N PRO A 212 18.91 15.21 10.55
CA PRO A 212 18.45 13.96 9.95
C PRO A 212 16.94 13.74 10.07
N ILE A 213 16.32 14.03 11.22
CA ILE A 213 14.87 13.91 11.43
C ILE A 213 14.12 14.75 10.39
N LEU A 214 14.50 16.02 10.19
CA LEU A 214 13.85 16.91 9.23
C LEU A 214 14.01 16.43 7.77
N ARG A 215 15.12 15.77 7.41
CA ARG A 215 15.26 15.17 6.08
C ARG A 215 14.27 14.01 5.87
N PHE A 216 14.16 13.11 6.84
CA PHE A 216 13.19 12.01 6.76
C PHE A 216 11.74 12.50 6.87
N PHE A 217 11.50 13.58 7.65
CA PHE A 217 10.21 14.24 7.68
C PHE A 217 9.79 14.78 6.32
N ALA A 218 10.69 15.45 5.60
CA ALA A 218 10.38 15.99 4.28
C ALA A 218 9.97 14.87 3.29
N MET A 219 10.66 13.72 3.33
CA MET A 219 10.31 12.56 2.52
C MET A 219 8.94 11.97 2.92
N ALA A 220 8.71 11.79 4.23
CA ALA A 220 7.44 11.28 4.73
C ALA A 220 6.28 12.24 4.42
N ALA A 221 6.52 13.55 4.54
CA ALA A 221 5.53 14.58 4.24
C ALA A 221 5.13 14.57 2.75
N ALA A 222 6.10 14.53 1.84
CA ALA A 222 5.82 14.45 0.42
C ALA A 222 4.95 13.21 0.09
N THR A 223 5.29 12.05 0.66
CA THR A 223 4.53 10.82 0.45
C THR A 223 3.13 10.89 1.08
N SER A 224 3.00 11.37 2.32
CA SER A 224 1.71 11.46 3.01
C SER A 224 0.75 12.44 2.34
N VAL A 225 1.26 13.59 1.88
CA VAL A 225 0.46 14.57 1.13
C VAL A 225 -0.05 13.90 -0.15
N TYR A 226 0.82 13.29 -0.91
CA TYR A 226 0.50 12.62 -2.16
C TYR A 226 -0.55 11.51 -2.00
N THR A 227 -0.52 10.74 -0.91
CA THR A 227 -1.39 9.56 -0.74
C THR A 227 -2.74 9.83 -0.08
N ASN A 228 -2.91 10.96 0.61
CA ASN A 228 -4.13 11.24 1.40
C ASN A 228 -4.83 12.54 1.01
N LEU A 229 -4.25 13.33 0.12
CA LEU A 229 -4.78 14.64 -0.24
C LEU A 229 -6.16 14.53 -0.88
N ASP A 230 -6.35 13.58 -1.79
CA ASP A 230 -7.59 13.31 -2.50
C ASP A 230 -8.78 13.14 -1.55
N VAL A 231 -8.59 12.33 -0.50
CA VAL A 231 -9.62 12.04 0.50
C VAL A 231 -10.06 13.31 1.24
N VAL A 232 -9.09 14.14 1.64
CA VAL A 232 -9.38 15.38 2.36
C VAL A 232 -10.05 16.41 1.44
N MET A 233 -9.51 16.61 0.23
CA MET A 233 -10.12 17.53 -0.74
C MET A 233 -11.53 17.09 -1.13
N LEU A 234 -11.72 15.79 -1.38
CA LEU A 234 -13.01 15.22 -1.74
C LEU A 234 -14.04 15.42 -0.61
N ARG A 235 -13.63 15.27 0.66
CA ARG A 235 -14.51 15.52 1.81
C ARG A 235 -15.03 16.97 1.84
N PHE A 236 -14.13 17.93 1.68
CA PHE A 236 -14.50 19.36 1.74
C PHE A 236 -15.28 19.84 0.51
N MET A 237 -15.06 19.22 -0.65
CA MET A 237 -15.67 19.65 -1.91
C MET A 237 -16.99 18.92 -2.24
N GLN A 238 -17.13 17.64 -1.85
CA GLN A 238 -18.23 16.77 -2.29
C GLN A 238 -18.90 15.97 -1.16
N GLY A 239 -18.27 15.88 0.02
CA GLY A 239 -18.84 15.23 1.19
C GLY A 239 -18.43 13.76 1.38
N ASN A 240 -18.99 13.14 2.44
CA ASN A 240 -18.53 11.82 2.93
C ASN A 240 -18.88 10.66 1.99
N THR A 241 -20.01 10.72 1.30
CA THR A 241 -20.45 9.63 0.40
C THR A 241 -19.46 9.42 -0.75
N GLU A 242 -19.00 10.52 -1.36
CA GLU A 242 -18.01 10.48 -2.42
C GLU A 242 -16.64 9.97 -1.92
N VAL A 243 -16.26 10.34 -0.69
CA VAL A 243 -15.09 9.74 -0.03
C VAL A 243 -15.27 8.23 0.14
N GLY A 244 -16.47 7.77 0.51
CA GLY A 244 -16.79 6.35 0.63
C GLY A 244 -16.62 5.60 -0.70
N TYR A 245 -17.12 6.15 -1.80
CA TYR A 245 -16.95 5.59 -3.14
C TYR A 245 -15.49 5.52 -3.57
N TYR A 246 -14.77 6.62 -3.40
CA TYR A 246 -13.34 6.68 -3.70
C TYR A 246 -12.52 5.69 -2.87
N ASN A 247 -12.83 5.58 -1.57
CA ASN A 247 -12.15 4.64 -0.67
C ASN A 247 -12.37 3.19 -1.07
N ALA A 248 -13.58 2.81 -1.50
CA ALA A 248 -13.86 1.47 -2.01
C ALA A 248 -13.01 1.14 -3.26
N ALA A 249 -12.94 2.06 -4.21
CA ALA A 249 -12.08 1.91 -5.39
C ALA A 249 -10.59 1.81 -5.04
N ILE A 250 -10.10 2.64 -4.11
CA ILE A 250 -8.72 2.57 -3.59
C ILE A 250 -8.41 1.22 -2.94
N LYS A 251 -9.36 0.58 -2.24
CA LYS A 251 -9.11 -0.74 -1.62
C LYS A 251 -8.73 -1.78 -2.67
N VAL A 252 -9.47 -1.85 -3.78
CA VAL A 252 -9.14 -2.77 -4.89
C VAL A 252 -7.78 -2.40 -5.48
N LYS A 253 -7.57 -1.13 -5.83
CA LYS A 253 -6.29 -0.64 -6.35
C LYS A 253 -5.11 -1.05 -5.47
N THR A 254 -5.21 -0.84 -4.16
CA THR A 254 -4.11 -1.09 -3.21
C THR A 254 -3.73 -2.56 -3.15
N ILE A 255 -4.70 -3.47 -3.20
CA ILE A 255 -4.45 -4.91 -3.25
C ILE A 255 -3.64 -5.26 -4.50
N LEU A 256 -4.08 -4.80 -5.67
CA LEU A 256 -3.44 -5.09 -6.95
C LEU A 256 -2.04 -4.48 -7.04
N VAL A 257 -1.89 -3.21 -6.63
CA VAL A 257 -0.58 -2.55 -6.57
C VAL A 257 0.38 -3.31 -5.67
N THR A 258 -0.07 -3.78 -4.51
CA THR A 258 0.79 -4.54 -3.59
C THR A 258 1.25 -5.86 -4.19
N LEU A 259 0.39 -6.56 -4.92
CA LEU A 259 0.77 -7.77 -5.64
C LEU A 259 1.91 -7.49 -6.64
N ILE A 260 1.77 -6.45 -7.46
CA ILE A 260 2.76 -6.10 -8.48
C ILE A 260 4.07 -5.59 -7.86
N THR A 261 4.00 -4.76 -6.82
CA THR A 261 5.19 -4.15 -6.19
C THR A 261 5.92 -5.09 -5.23
N SER A 262 5.30 -6.18 -4.79
CA SER A 262 5.91 -7.17 -3.89
C SER A 262 7.21 -7.77 -4.44
N LEU A 263 7.32 -7.95 -5.77
CA LEU A 263 8.54 -8.39 -6.42
C LEU A 263 9.72 -7.44 -6.13
N GLY A 264 9.45 -6.13 -6.03
CA GLY A 264 10.47 -5.11 -5.76
C GLY A 264 11.17 -5.29 -4.43
N THR A 265 10.43 -5.72 -3.41
CA THR A 265 11.01 -5.94 -2.07
C THR A 265 12.01 -7.09 -2.05
N VAL A 266 11.82 -8.09 -2.91
CA VAL A 266 12.71 -9.25 -3.06
C VAL A 266 13.94 -8.91 -3.92
N LEU A 267 13.76 -8.07 -4.94
CA LEU A 267 14.83 -7.73 -5.88
C LEU A 267 15.79 -6.67 -5.34
N LEU A 268 15.34 -5.73 -4.53
CA LEU A 268 16.11 -4.58 -4.07
C LEU A 268 17.47 -4.94 -3.43
N PRO A 269 17.58 -5.93 -2.51
CA PRO A 269 18.87 -6.30 -1.93
C PRO A 269 19.86 -6.82 -2.98
N ARG A 270 19.36 -7.59 -3.94
CA ARG A 270 20.19 -8.20 -5.01
C ARG A 270 20.64 -7.14 -6.02
N LEU A 271 19.78 -6.21 -6.37
CA LEU A 271 20.12 -5.07 -7.23
C LEU A 271 21.17 -4.17 -6.59
N SER A 272 21.02 -3.87 -5.29
CA SER A 272 22.01 -3.12 -4.51
C SER A 272 23.38 -3.83 -4.46
N TYR A 273 23.37 -5.16 -4.36
CA TYR A 273 24.61 -5.96 -4.43
C TYR A 273 25.29 -5.87 -5.80
N TYR A 274 24.52 -5.93 -6.91
CA TYR A 274 25.08 -5.82 -8.25
C TYR A 274 25.70 -4.45 -8.51
N ILE A 275 25.05 -3.37 -8.08
CA ILE A 275 25.60 -2.00 -8.16
C ILE A 275 26.91 -1.92 -7.37
N LYS A 276 26.93 -2.40 -6.10
CA LYS A 276 28.13 -2.36 -5.26
C LYS A 276 29.31 -3.17 -5.84
N LYS A 277 29.02 -4.22 -6.61
CA LYS A 277 30.01 -5.10 -7.26
C LYS A 277 30.30 -4.72 -8.71
N GLU A 278 29.78 -3.58 -9.19
CA GLU A 278 29.94 -3.09 -10.57
C GLU A 278 29.49 -4.09 -11.64
N LYS A 279 28.56 -5.00 -11.29
CA LYS A 279 27.99 -5.99 -12.20
C LYS A 279 26.83 -5.37 -12.98
N THR A 280 27.15 -4.43 -13.85
CA THR A 280 26.18 -3.60 -14.58
C THR A 280 25.28 -4.43 -15.49
N GLU A 281 25.82 -5.44 -16.16
CA GLU A 281 25.07 -6.31 -17.08
C GLU A 281 24.04 -7.18 -16.35
N ASP A 282 24.43 -7.77 -15.21
CA ASP A 282 23.52 -8.54 -14.36
C ASP A 282 22.41 -7.65 -13.77
N PHE A 283 22.75 -6.40 -13.43
CA PHE A 283 21.80 -5.41 -12.94
C PHE A 283 20.73 -5.12 -14.00
N TYR A 284 21.11 -4.72 -15.21
CA TYR A 284 20.14 -4.40 -16.27
C TYR A 284 19.34 -5.61 -16.72
N ARG A 285 19.93 -6.79 -16.81
CA ARG A 285 19.20 -8.03 -17.10
C ARG A 285 18.12 -8.31 -16.06
N MET A 286 18.40 -8.08 -14.77
CA MET A 286 17.42 -8.28 -13.71
C MET A 286 16.30 -7.23 -13.74
N ILE A 287 16.64 -5.97 -14.03
CA ILE A 287 15.65 -4.89 -14.22
C ILE A 287 14.76 -5.20 -15.42
N GLY A 288 15.31 -5.65 -16.56
CA GLY A 288 14.51 -6.05 -17.72
C GLY A 288 13.49 -7.14 -17.40
N LYS A 289 13.88 -8.16 -16.60
CA LYS A 289 12.94 -9.18 -16.10
C LYS A 289 11.87 -8.60 -15.18
N ALA A 290 12.22 -7.66 -14.31
CA ALA A 290 11.27 -7.01 -13.42
C ALA A 290 10.26 -6.15 -14.20
N VAL A 291 10.70 -5.38 -15.19
CA VAL A 291 9.82 -4.61 -16.08
C VAL A 291 8.88 -5.54 -16.86
N ASN A 292 9.42 -6.62 -17.43
CA ASN A 292 8.60 -7.58 -18.15
C ASN A 292 7.54 -8.22 -17.22
N PHE A 293 7.91 -8.56 -15.98
CA PHE A 293 6.95 -9.06 -14.98
C PHE A 293 5.83 -8.05 -14.70
N VAL A 294 6.17 -6.78 -14.49
CA VAL A 294 5.16 -5.73 -14.22
C VAL A 294 4.19 -5.59 -15.39
N VAL A 295 4.69 -5.66 -16.63
CA VAL A 295 3.83 -5.59 -17.81
C VAL A 295 2.99 -6.84 -17.98
N VAL A 296 3.61 -8.04 -17.90
CA VAL A 296 2.94 -9.35 -18.06
C VAL A 296 1.88 -9.58 -16.99
N ALA A 297 2.10 -9.16 -15.73
CA ALA A 297 1.16 -9.35 -14.64
C ALA A 297 0.24 -8.13 -14.44
N GLY A 298 0.76 -6.92 -14.51
CA GLY A 298 0.01 -5.70 -14.20
C GLY A 298 -1.01 -5.32 -15.26
N LEU A 299 -0.67 -5.49 -16.54
CA LEU A 299 -1.56 -5.09 -17.62
C LEU A 299 -2.84 -5.94 -17.69
N PRO A 300 -2.80 -7.29 -17.62
CA PRO A 300 -4.02 -8.09 -17.60
C PRO A 300 -4.83 -7.87 -16.32
N LEU A 301 -4.22 -7.66 -15.15
CA LEU A 301 -4.94 -7.28 -13.93
C LEU A 301 -5.67 -5.94 -14.11
N THR A 302 -5.01 -4.94 -14.67
CA THR A 302 -5.63 -3.64 -14.98
C THR A 302 -6.88 -3.83 -15.86
N ILE A 303 -6.74 -4.52 -16.99
CA ILE A 303 -7.85 -4.71 -17.95
C ILE A 303 -8.98 -5.56 -17.35
N TYR A 304 -8.64 -6.64 -16.65
CA TYR A 304 -9.63 -7.50 -16.02
C TYR A 304 -10.49 -6.73 -15.01
N PHE A 305 -9.85 -5.98 -14.09
CA PHE A 305 -10.58 -5.22 -13.08
C PHE A 305 -11.26 -3.95 -13.62
N MET A 306 -10.89 -3.45 -14.79
CA MET A 306 -11.70 -2.47 -15.52
C MET A 306 -12.96 -3.10 -16.11
N LEU A 307 -12.85 -4.28 -16.73
CA LEU A 307 -13.96 -4.99 -17.37
C LEU A 307 -15.02 -5.45 -16.35
N TYR A 308 -14.55 -5.90 -15.18
CA TYR A 308 -15.39 -6.43 -14.09
C TYR A 308 -15.44 -5.50 -12.87
N ALA A 309 -15.38 -4.18 -13.11
CA ALA A 309 -15.40 -3.21 -12.02
C ALA A 309 -16.72 -3.22 -11.24
N SER A 310 -17.85 -3.37 -11.92
CA SER A 310 -19.17 -3.44 -11.29
C SER A 310 -19.26 -4.64 -10.34
N GLU A 311 -18.90 -5.81 -10.83
CA GLU A 311 -18.94 -7.06 -10.08
C GLU A 311 -17.92 -7.03 -8.92
N SER A 312 -16.77 -6.41 -9.13
CA SER A 312 -15.74 -6.24 -8.08
C SER A 312 -16.21 -5.33 -6.95
N ILE A 313 -16.83 -4.20 -7.27
CA ILE A 313 -17.41 -3.29 -6.28
C ILE A 313 -18.60 -3.93 -5.58
N GLN A 314 -19.49 -4.61 -6.33
CA GLN A 314 -20.64 -5.31 -5.77
C GLN A 314 -20.22 -6.40 -4.77
N PHE A 315 -19.23 -7.22 -5.14
CA PHE A 315 -18.68 -8.25 -4.25
C PHE A 315 -18.01 -7.63 -3.01
N LEU A 316 -17.19 -6.60 -3.20
CA LEU A 316 -16.38 -6.02 -2.13
C LEU A 316 -17.19 -5.10 -1.20
N ALA A 317 -18.11 -4.31 -1.75
CA ALA A 317 -18.75 -3.21 -1.01
C ALA A 317 -20.29 -3.31 -0.94
N GLY A 318 -20.93 -4.04 -1.85
CA GLY A 318 -22.39 -4.21 -1.89
C GLY A 318 -23.15 -3.12 -2.66
N ASP A 319 -24.48 -3.18 -2.60
CA ASP A 319 -25.40 -2.38 -3.44
C ASP A 319 -25.25 -0.85 -3.29
N GLY A 320 -24.90 -0.36 -2.11
CA GLY A 320 -24.79 1.07 -1.83
C GLY A 320 -23.58 1.76 -2.47
N TYR A 321 -22.76 1.07 -3.30
CA TYR A 321 -21.50 1.58 -3.83
C TYR A 321 -21.44 1.69 -5.35
N GLN A 322 -22.57 1.79 -6.02
CA GLN A 322 -22.60 1.95 -7.48
C GLN A 322 -21.79 3.14 -7.98
N GLY A 323 -21.75 4.24 -7.20
CA GLY A 323 -20.91 5.41 -7.49
C GLY A 323 -19.39 5.14 -7.45
N ALA A 324 -18.95 4.01 -6.90
CA ALA A 324 -17.53 3.63 -6.84
C ALA A 324 -17.03 2.93 -8.11
N VAL A 325 -17.93 2.47 -9.00
CA VAL A 325 -17.57 1.71 -10.21
C VAL A 325 -16.73 2.55 -11.17
N LEU A 326 -17.17 3.76 -11.50
CA LEU A 326 -16.42 4.62 -12.41
C LEU A 326 -15.08 5.08 -11.84
N PRO A 327 -14.97 5.55 -10.59
CA PRO A 327 -13.68 5.78 -9.95
C PRO A 327 -12.74 4.56 -9.99
N MET A 328 -13.27 3.36 -9.77
CA MET A 328 -12.47 2.14 -9.86
C MET A 328 -11.92 1.92 -11.27
N ILE A 329 -12.76 2.01 -12.31
CA ILE A 329 -12.32 1.87 -13.71
C ILE A 329 -11.20 2.86 -14.02
N ILE A 330 -11.36 4.12 -13.61
CA ILE A 330 -10.37 5.18 -13.84
C ILE A 330 -9.07 4.89 -13.09
N LEU A 331 -9.13 4.38 -11.85
CA LEU A 331 -7.94 4.11 -11.03
C LEU A 331 -7.12 2.89 -11.49
N MET A 332 -7.71 1.93 -12.21
CA MET A 332 -7.00 0.67 -12.54
C MET A 332 -5.68 0.87 -13.30
N PRO A 333 -5.51 1.81 -14.25
CA PRO A 333 -4.22 2.07 -14.90
C PRO A 333 -3.08 2.39 -13.92
N THR A 334 -3.39 2.90 -12.71
CA THR A 334 -2.36 3.16 -11.69
C THR A 334 -1.63 1.89 -11.25
N VAL A 335 -2.22 0.71 -11.39
CA VAL A 335 -1.57 -0.58 -11.06
C VAL A 335 -0.31 -0.76 -11.90
N LEU A 336 -0.40 -0.45 -13.19
CA LEU A 336 0.75 -0.50 -14.10
C LEU A 336 1.70 0.68 -13.86
N LEU A 337 1.18 1.90 -13.72
CA LEU A 337 1.98 3.11 -13.53
C LEU A 337 2.81 3.02 -12.24
N ILE A 338 2.19 2.64 -11.11
CA ILE A 338 2.88 2.46 -9.83
C ILE A 338 3.85 1.27 -9.89
N GLY A 339 3.49 0.18 -10.56
CA GLY A 339 4.41 -0.94 -10.79
C GLY A 339 5.68 -0.50 -11.51
N MET A 340 5.55 0.30 -12.57
CA MET A 340 6.67 0.84 -13.34
C MET A 340 7.47 1.89 -12.54
N SER A 341 6.80 2.84 -11.85
CA SER A 341 7.47 3.85 -11.04
C SER A 341 8.18 3.25 -9.81
N ASN A 342 7.70 2.12 -9.29
CA ASN A 342 8.39 1.35 -8.27
C ASN A 342 9.73 0.79 -8.79
N ILE A 343 9.76 0.29 -10.02
CA ILE A 343 11.01 -0.19 -10.64
C ILE A 343 11.96 0.98 -10.89
N THR A 344 11.51 2.02 -11.57
CA THR A 344 12.37 3.16 -11.93
C THR A 344 12.87 3.92 -10.70
N GLY A 345 12.01 4.15 -9.71
CA GLY A 345 12.35 4.88 -8.49
C GLY A 345 13.10 4.03 -7.47
N ILE A 346 12.46 2.95 -6.99
CA ILE A 346 12.99 2.19 -5.84
C ILE A 346 14.06 1.18 -6.26
N GLN A 347 13.91 0.53 -7.43
CA GLN A 347 14.82 -0.54 -7.83
C GLN A 347 16.01 -0.04 -8.67
N ILE A 348 15.88 1.12 -9.33
CA ILE A 348 16.98 1.68 -10.15
C ILE A 348 17.62 2.88 -9.44
N LEU A 349 16.86 3.96 -9.17
CA LEU A 349 17.43 5.21 -8.66
C LEU A 349 17.93 5.08 -7.21
N THR A 350 17.21 4.36 -6.34
CA THR A 350 17.61 4.24 -4.93
C THR A 350 18.92 3.48 -4.72
N PRO A 351 19.19 2.31 -5.34
CA PRO A 351 20.50 1.64 -5.22
C PRO A 351 21.68 2.46 -5.76
N GLN A 352 21.40 3.40 -6.68
CA GLN A 352 22.39 4.30 -7.24
C GLN A 352 22.61 5.56 -6.38
N ASN A 353 22.06 5.63 -5.15
CA ASN A 353 22.10 6.79 -4.26
C ASN A 353 21.49 8.08 -4.87
N GLN A 354 20.45 7.91 -5.70
CA GLN A 354 19.76 9.01 -6.38
C GLN A 354 18.33 9.23 -5.80
N GLU A 355 18.15 9.02 -4.49
CA GLU A 355 16.85 9.18 -3.81
C GLU A 355 16.26 10.58 -3.98
N GLN A 356 17.11 11.61 -4.19
CA GLN A 356 16.65 12.97 -4.46
C GLN A 356 15.84 13.06 -5.76
N LYS A 357 16.18 12.28 -6.78
CA LYS A 357 15.43 12.25 -8.04
C LYS A 357 14.06 11.58 -7.85
N VAL A 358 14.00 10.55 -6.98
CA VAL A 358 12.72 9.92 -6.59
C VAL A 358 11.85 10.93 -5.85
N LEU A 359 12.40 11.63 -4.87
CA LEU A 359 11.69 12.69 -4.14
C LEU A 359 11.15 13.77 -5.08
N ASN A 360 11.97 14.25 -6.00
CA ASN A 360 11.56 15.26 -6.97
C ASN A 360 10.39 14.78 -7.84
N SER A 361 10.41 13.52 -8.29
CA SER A 361 9.29 12.95 -9.07
C SER A 361 7.99 12.89 -8.26
N ILE A 362 8.07 12.48 -6.98
CA ILE A 362 6.91 12.44 -6.06
C ILE A 362 6.36 13.87 -5.83
N VAL A 363 7.23 14.86 -5.62
CA VAL A 363 6.82 16.26 -5.45
C VAL A 363 6.12 16.79 -6.71
N CYS A 364 6.67 16.51 -7.90
CA CYS A 364 6.02 16.88 -9.17
C CYS A 364 4.62 16.23 -9.30
N GLY A 365 4.51 14.94 -8.97
CA GLY A 365 3.24 14.23 -8.95
C GLY A 365 2.25 14.85 -7.95
N ALA A 366 2.70 15.13 -6.71
CA ALA A 366 1.86 15.74 -5.69
C ALA A 366 1.32 17.13 -6.07
N VAL A 367 2.15 17.95 -6.70
CA VAL A 367 1.72 19.27 -7.21
C VAL A 367 0.70 19.11 -8.35
N ALA A 368 0.96 18.20 -9.28
CA ALA A 368 0.03 17.91 -10.38
C ALA A 368 -1.32 17.38 -9.82
N ASP A 369 -1.28 16.45 -8.88
CA ASP A 369 -2.45 15.89 -8.20
C ASP A 369 -3.28 16.99 -7.52
N PHE A 370 -2.64 17.84 -6.71
CA PHE A 370 -3.33 18.95 -6.05
C PHE A 370 -4.03 19.89 -7.02
N LEU A 371 -3.32 20.33 -8.06
CA LEU A 371 -3.88 21.26 -9.06
C LEU A 371 -5.02 20.63 -9.86
N LEU A 372 -4.89 19.35 -10.22
CA LEU A 372 -5.94 18.62 -10.93
C LEU A 372 -7.16 18.38 -10.04
N ASN A 373 -6.97 18.04 -8.79
CA ASN A 373 -8.05 17.86 -7.83
C ASN A 373 -8.89 19.13 -7.64
N LEU A 374 -8.26 20.32 -7.60
CA LEU A 374 -8.98 21.60 -7.54
C LEU A 374 -9.94 21.81 -8.70
N VAL A 375 -9.63 21.26 -9.88
CA VAL A 375 -10.42 21.43 -11.11
C VAL A 375 -11.39 20.27 -11.34
N LEU A 376 -10.95 19.03 -11.07
CA LEU A 376 -11.68 17.82 -11.43
C LEU A 376 -12.68 17.39 -10.35
N ILE A 377 -12.36 17.51 -9.06
CA ILE A 377 -13.29 17.13 -7.99
C ILE A 377 -14.61 17.92 -8.06
N PRO A 378 -14.63 19.25 -8.23
CA PRO A 378 -15.90 19.98 -8.35
C PRO A 378 -16.79 19.54 -9.51
N LYS A 379 -16.21 19.00 -10.59
CA LYS A 379 -16.91 18.59 -11.82
C LYS A 379 -17.30 17.12 -11.84
N MET A 380 -16.49 16.25 -11.27
CA MET A 380 -16.58 14.80 -11.44
C MET A 380 -16.55 14.03 -10.10
N ALA A 381 -16.56 14.72 -8.97
CA ALA A 381 -16.54 14.15 -7.62
C ALA A 381 -15.43 13.09 -7.46
N SER A 382 -15.75 11.90 -6.95
CA SER A 382 -14.80 10.81 -6.74
C SER A 382 -14.11 10.32 -8.02
N SER A 383 -14.79 10.40 -9.17
CA SER A 383 -14.18 10.11 -10.47
C SER A 383 -13.12 11.15 -10.87
N GLY A 384 -13.33 12.42 -10.45
CA GLY A 384 -12.35 13.50 -10.67
C GLY A 384 -11.08 13.27 -9.87
N ALA A 385 -11.21 12.88 -8.60
CA ALA A 385 -10.07 12.49 -7.75
C ALA A 385 -9.32 11.30 -8.35
N ALA A 386 -10.06 10.28 -8.82
CA ALA A 386 -9.47 9.12 -9.49
C ALA A 386 -8.65 9.50 -10.73
N LEU A 387 -9.16 10.41 -11.55
CA LEU A 387 -8.47 10.87 -12.75
C LEU A 387 -7.22 11.70 -12.40
N ALA A 388 -7.31 12.56 -11.38
CA ALA A 388 -6.18 13.33 -10.89
C ALA A 388 -5.04 12.39 -10.42
N THR A 389 -5.37 11.37 -9.63
CA THR A 389 -4.41 10.35 -9.18
C THR A 389 -3.73 9.64 -10.36
N VAL A 390 -4.47 9.22 -11.40
CA VAL A 390 -3.88 8.56 -12.59
C VAL A 390 -2.90 9.47 -13.29
N ILE A 391 -3.27 10.75 -13.51
CA ILE A 391 -2.39 11.71 -14.17
C ILE A 391 -1.16 12.00 -13.29
N ALA A 392 -1.34 12.11 -11.99
CA ALA A 392 -0.25 12.33 -11.05
C ALA A 392 0.77 11.17 -11.06
N GLU A 393 0.30 9.91 -11.04
CA GLU A 393 1.17 8.73 -11.17
C GLU A 393 1.89 8.70 -12.52
N LEU A 394 1.21 9.11 -13.59
CA LEU A 394 1.84 9.26 -14.91
C LEU A 394 2.95 10.33 -14.87
N VAL A 395 2.72 11.47 -14.22
CA VAL A 395 3.74 12.53 -14.05
C VAL A 395 4.94 12.00 -13.27
N VAL A 396 4.72 11.27 -12.16
CA VAL A 396 5.80 10.64 -11.38
C VAL A 396 6.63 9.74 -12.29
N LEU A 397 6.00 8.85 -13.05
CA LEU A 397 6.68 7.92 -13.95
C LEU A 397 7.45 8.67 -15.05
N LEU A 398 6.82 9.66 -15.69
CA LEU A 398 7.46 10.45 -16.76
C LEU A 398 8.71 11.20 -16.25
N VAL A 399 8.64 11.84 -15.08
CA VAL A 399 9.80 12.50 -14.47
C VAL A 399 10.93 11.51 -14.19
N GLN A 400 10.62 10.31 -13.68
CA GLN A 400 11.61 9.25 -13.48
C GLN A 400 12.19 8.76 -14.81
N CYS A 401 11.38 8.59 -15.85
CA CYS A 401 11.83 8.22 -17.19
C CYS A 401 12.77 9.27 -17.79
N VAL A 402 12.52 10.57 -17.57
CA VAL A 402 13.44 11.63 -18.00
C VAL A 402 14.80 11.50 -17.34
N TYR A 403 14.85 11.16 -16.04
CA TYR A 403 16.11 10.91 -15.34
C TYR A 403 16.85 9.65 -15.83
N LEU A 404 16.13 8.69 -16.38
CA LEU A 404 16.64 7.38 -16.83
C LEU A 404 16.71 7.25 -18.37
N LYS A 405 16.56 8.35 -19.12
CA LYS A 405 16.43 8.36 -20.59
C LYS A 405 17.53 7.54 -21.32
N GLU A 406 18.76 7.53 -20.81
CA GLU A 406 19.90 6.85 -21.43
C GLU A 406 19.79 5.33 -21.36
N ILE A 407 19.19 4.80 -20.29
CA ILE A 407 19.06 3.37 -20.02
C ILE A 407 17.68 2.80 -20.31
N LEU A 408 16.70 3.68 -20.55
CA LEU A 408 15.30 3.28 -20.73
C LEU A 408 15.12 2.32 -21.90
N LYS A 409 15.83 2.57 -23.00
CA LYS A 409 15.78 1.72 -24.20
C LYS A 409 16.27 0.29 -23.92
N ASP A 410 17.33 0.15 -23.14
CA ASP A 410 17.90 -1.15 -22.77
C ASP A 410 16.98 -1.91 -21.81
N ILE A 411 16.36 -1.20 -20.87
CA ILE A 411 15.41 -1.77 -19.92
C ILE A 411 14.15 -2.30 -20.63
N MET A 412 13.61 -1.55 -21.60
CA MET A 412 12.39 -1.90 -22.33
C MET A 412 12.61 -2.97 -23.40
N ARG A 413 13.85 -3.29 -23.73
CA ARG A 413 14.21 -4.24 -24.80
C ARG A 413 13.69 -5.67 -24.58
N ASP A 414 13.55 -6.07 -23.33
CA ASP A 414 13.11 -7.42 -22.97
C ASP A 414 11.58 -7.58 -22.91
N VAL A 415 10.83 -6.49 -23.08
CA VAL A 415 9.36 -6.51 -23.03
C VAL A 415 8.79 -6.98 -24.37
N SER A 416 8.09 -8.12 -24.34
CA SER A 416 7.43 -8.71 -25.52
C SER A 416 6.05 -8.05 -25.78
N GLY A 417 6.00 -6.72 -25.96
CA GLY A 417 4.76 -5.94 -26.00
C GLY A 417 3.71 -6.44 -26.99
N MET A 418 4.10 -6.87 -28.20
CA MET A 418 3.16 -7.40 -29.20
C MET A 418 2.51 -8.71 -28.73
N LYS A 419 3.28 -9.64 -28.15
CA LYS A 419 2.76 -10.93 -27.67
C LYS A 419 1.78 -10.71 -26.52
N ILE A 420 2.14 -9.83 -25.59
CA ILE A 420 1.28 -9.45 -24.45
C ILE A 420 0.01 -8.76 -24.96
N GLY A 421 0.12 -7.84 -25.92
CA GLY A 421 -1.02 -7.15 -26.52
C GLY A 421 -2.02 -8.11 -27.18
N VAL A 422 -1.54 -9.05 -28.00
CA VAL A 422 -2.39 -10.08 -28.61
C VAL A 422 -3.06 -10.94 -27.54
N ALA A 423 -2.31 -11.39 -26.53
CA ALA A 423 -2.85 -12.21 -25.44
C ALA A 423 -3.97 -11.48 -24.67
N ILE A 424 -3.80 -10.18 -24.41
CA ILE A 424 -4.81 -9.36 -23.75
C ILE A 424 -6.07 -9.19 -24.60
N VAL A 425 -5.92 -8.90 -25.88
CA VAL A 425 -7.09 -8.73 -26.77
C VAL A 425 -7.91 -10.02 -26.80
N VAL A 426 -7.27 -11.18 -27.00
CA VAL A 426 -7.96 -12.47 -27.02
C VAL A 426 -8.60 -12.79 -25.66
N ALA A 427 -7.91 -12.54 -24.55
CA ALA A 427 -8.44 -12.74 -23.21
C ALA A 427 -9.62 -11.80 -22.91
N THR A 428 -9.55 -10.54 -23.35
CA THR A 428 -10.65 -9.57 -23.19
C THR A 428 -11.89 -10.00 -23.97
N ILE A 429 -11.75 -10.50 -25.20
CA ILE A 429 -12.86 -11.05 -25.96
C ILE A 429 -13.47 -12.25 -25.23
N GLY A 430 -12.64 -13.20 -24.77
CA GLY A 430 -13.10 -14.35 -23.99
C GLY A 430 -13.81 -13.96 -22.70
N GLY A 431 -13.26 -13.02 -21.96
CA GLY A 431 -13.90 -12.48 -20.74
C GLY A 431 -15.23 -11.78 -21.05
N SER A 432 -15.29 -10.93 -22.08
CA SER A 432 -16.53 -10.24 -22.49
C SER A 432 -17.62 -11.23 -22.91
N LEU A 433 -17.26 -12.33 -23.56
CA LEU A 433 -18.22 -13.40 -23.90
C LEU A 433 -18.78 -14.09 -22.65
N VAL A 434 -17.95 -14.36 -21.63
CA VAL A 434 -18.44 -14.89 -20.34
C VAL A 434 -19.47 -13.95 -19.74
N LYS A 435 -19.19 -12.64 -19.71
CA LYS A 435 -20.14 -11.63 -19.19
C LYS A 435 -21.45 -11.57 -19.96
N GLY A 436 -21.43 -11.79 -21.28
CA GLY A 436 -22.60 -11.78 -22.13
C GLY A 436 -23.40 -13.08 -22.14
N LEU A 437 -22.76 -14.22 -21.87
CA LEU A 437 -23.40 -15.55 -21.95
C LEU A 437 -23.87 -16.09 -20.60
N LEU A 438 -23.27 -15.64 -19.51
CA LEU A 438 -23.55 -16.14 -18.16
C LEU A 438 -24.68 -15.30 -17.53
N ASP A 439 -25.89 -15.83 -17.58
CA ASP A 439 -27.03 -15.27 -16.86
C ASP A 439 -27.14 -15.92 -15.48
N LEU A 440 -26.56 -15.24 -14.46
CA LEU A 440 -26.60 -15.70 -13.08
C LEU A 440 -27.86 -15.25 -12.33
N GLU A 441 -28.64 -14.31 -12.89
CA GLU A 441 -29.88 -13.83 -12.27
C GLU A 441 -30.93 -14.93 -12.22
N SER A 442 -30.93 -15.83 -13.22
CA SER A 442 -31.86 -16.97 -13.31
C SER A 442 -31.75 -17.98 -12.15
N PHE A 443 -30.64 -18.00 -11.42
CA PHE A 443 -30.40 -18.92 -10.30
C PHE A 443 -30.97 -18.43 -8.96
N GLY A 444 -31.46 -17.18 -8.85
CA GLY A 444 -32.04 -16.65 -7.61
C GLY A 444 -31.05 -16.51 -6.45
N TRP A 445 -29.74 -16.48 -6.73
CA TRP A 445 -28.68 -16.23 -5.73
C TRP A 445 -28.64 -14.79 -5.31
N SER A 446 -28.06 -14.52 -4.11
CA SER A 446 -27.79 -13.13 -3.72
C SER A 446 -26.82 -12.46 -4.67
N MET A 447 -26.90 -11.14 -4.82
CA MET A 447 -26.05 -10.37 -5.75
C MET A 447 -24.55 -10.54 -5.44
N GLU A 448 -24.19 -10.75 -4.17
CA GLU A 448 -22.80 -11.01 -3.77
C GLU A 448 -22.30 -12.36 -4.31
N ILE A 449 -23.12 -13.41 -4.21
CA ILE A 449 -22.78 -14.74 -4.73
C ILE A 449 -22.69 -14.70 -6.24
N GLN A 450 -23.64 -14.04 -6.91
CA GLN A 450 -23.59 -13.85 -8.36
C GLN A 450 -22.31 -13.14 -8.79
N SER A 451 -21.97 -12.02 -8.12
CA SER A 451 -20.73 -11.26 -8.40
C SER A 451 -19.49 -12.08 -8.14
N PHE A 452 -19.44 -12.84 -7.06
CA PHE A 452 -18.30 -13.72 -6.75
C PHE A 452 -18.13 -14.82 -7.81
N VAL A 453 -19.21 -15.49 -8.18
CA VAL A 453 -19.20 -16.57 -9.19
C VAL A 453 -18.81 -16.00 -10.55
N MET A 454 -19.36 -14.83 -10.93
CA MET A 454 -18.98 -14.14 -12.15
C MET A 454 -17.48 -13.83 -12.17
N LEU A 455 -16.96 -13.25 -11.09
CA LEU A 455 -15.52 -12.95 -10.97
C LEU A 455 -14.66 -14.22 -11.02
N ALA A 456 -15.08 -15.30 -10.34
CA ALA A 456 -14.31 -16.55 -10.33
C ALA A 456 -14.25 -17.21 -11.71
N ILE A 457 -15.40 -17.37 -12.37
CA ILE A 457 -15.47 -17.99 -13.71
C ILE A 457 -14.74 -17.13 -14.74
N SER A 458 -15.02 -15.83 -14.74
CA SER A 458 -14.38 -14.92 -15.70
C SER A 458 -12.88 -14.80 -15.50
N ALA A 459 -12.40 -14.84 -14.25
CA ALA A 459 -10.97 -14.88 -13.97
C ALA A 459 -10.32 -16.16 -14.54
N CYS A 460 -10.92 -17.33 -14.31
CA CYS A 460 -10.42 -18.58 -14.88
C CYS A 460 -10.36 -18.52 -16.40
N VAL A 461 -11.39 -18.00 -17.07
CA VAL A 461 -11.42 -17.89 -18.53
C VAL A 461 -10.43 -16.83 -19.02
N PHE A 462 -10.47 -15.61 -18.45
CA PHE A 462 -9.61 -14.51 -18.89
C PHE A 462 -8.12 -14.84 -18.70
N PHE A 463 -7.71 -15.21 -17.47
CA PHE A 463 -6.31 -15.52 -17.18
C PHE A 463 -5.88 -16.85 -17.77
N GLY A 464 -6.80 -17.81 -17.93
CA GLY A 464 -6.55 -19.08 -18.64
C GLY A 464 -6.22 -18.83 -20.11
N ILE A 465 -7.06 -18.09 -20.85
CA ILE A 465 -6.81 -17.72 -22.24
C ILE A 465 -5.52 -16.91 -22.37
N TYR A 466 -5.34 -15.90 -21.49
CA TYR A 466 -4.14 -15.08 -21.46
C TYR A 466 -2.86 -15.94 -21.33
N GLY A 467 -2.85 -16.84 -20.35
CA GLY A 467 -1.71 -17.73 -20.11
C GLY A 467 -1.42 -18.68 -21.29
N VAL A 468 -2.49 -19.27 -21.86
CA VAL A 468 -2.35 -20.17 -23.03
C VAL A 468 -1.78 -19.41 -24.22
N VAL A 469 -2.26 -18.20 -24.53
CA VAL A 469 -1.74 -17.39 -25.65
C VAL A 469 -0.28 -16.99 -25.42
N LEU A 470 0.11 -16.63 -24.19
CA LEU A 470 1.51 -16.35 -23.86
C LEU A 470 2.42 -17.58 -24.02
N LEU A 471 1.95 -18.77 -23.63
CA LEU A 471 2.67 -20.02 -23.83
C LEU A 471 2.80 -20.36 -25.32
N MET A 472 1.72 -20.24 -26.10
CA MET A 472 1.74 -20.51 -27.55
C MET A 472 2.66 -19.52 -28.29
N THR A 473 2.69 -18.26 -27.90
CA THR A 473 3.57 -17.25 -28.49
C THR A 473 4.99 -17.31 -27.94
N LYS A 474 5.26 -18.20 -27.00
CA LYS A 474 6.56 -18.34 -26.31
C LYS A 474 7.03 -16.96 -25.77
N GLU A 475 6.19 -16.33 -24.92
CA GLU A 475 6.60 -15.12 -24.24
C GLU A 475 7.77 -15.43 -23.30
N LYS A 476 8.79 -14.56 -23.29
CA LYS A 476 10.12 -14.83 -22.72
C LYS A 476 10.08 -15.23 -21.24
N LEU A 477 9.32 -14.49 -20.40
CA LEU A 477 9.23 -14.74 -18.97
C LEU A 477 8.41 -16.00 -18.68
N VAL A 478 7.24 -16.12 -19.30
CA VAL A 478 6.33 -17.25 -19.11
C VAL A 478 6.97 -18.53 -19.61
N TRP A 479 7.68 -18.49 -20.75
CA TRP A 479 8.41 -19.64 -21.30
C TRP A 479 9.59 -20.05 -20.42
N GLU A 480 10.32 -19.10 -19.83
CA GLU A 480 11.41 -19.39 -18.89
C GLU A 480 10.90 -20.11 -17.63
N ILE A 481 9.69 -19.76 -17.14
CA ILE A 481 9.12 -20.33 -15.90
C ILE A 481 8.42 -21.67 -16.17
N VAL A 482 7.57 -21.74 -17.18
CA VAL A 482 6.65 -22.86 -17.41
C VAL A 482 7.10 -23.74 -18.57
N GLY A 483 7.61 -23.16 -19.65
CA GLY A 483 7.99 -23.86 -20.86
C GLY A 483 9.11 -24.90 -20.64
N ASN A 484 10.10 -24.53 -19.80
CA ASN A 484 11.19 -25.45 -19.42
C ASN A 484 10.69 -26.68 -18.64
N TYR A 485 9.60 -26.53 -17.86
CA TYR A 485 8.97 -27.68 -17.19
C TYR A 485 8.24 -28.58 -18.18
N ILE A 486 7.50 -27.97 -19.11
CA ILE A 486 6.75 -28.71 -20.15
C ILE A 486 7.69 -29.49 -21.05
N GLU A 487 8.78 -28.88 -21.53
CA GLU A 487 9.78 -29.58 -22.38
C GLU A 487 10.44 -30.74 -21.63
N LYS A 488 10.72 -30.57 -20.33
CA LYS A 488 11.34 -31.63 -19.51
C LYS A 488 10.40 -32.80 -19.27
N GLU A 489 9.10 -32.58 -19.08
CA GLU A 489 8.12 -33.66 -18.93
C GLU A 489 7.80 -34.33 -20.25
N ILE A 490 7.64 -33.60 -21.35
CA ILE A 490 7.39 -34.17 -22.68
C ILE A 490 8.61 -35.01 -23.14
N GLY A 491 9.83 -34.51 -22.96
CA GLY A 491 11.04 -35.28 -23.24
C GLY A 491 11.15 -36.57 -22.40
N THR A 492 10.68 -36.54 -21.15
CA THR A 492 10.65 -37.71 -20.27
C THR A 492 9.56 -38.72 -20.69
N ILE A 493 8.46 -38.26 -21.26
CA ILE A 493 7.38 -39.12 -21.79
C ILE A 493 7.78 -39.77 -23.13
N GLU A 494 8.50 -39.05 -23.99
CA GLU A 494 9.02 -39.62 -25.25
C GLU A 494 10.08 -40.71 -25.00
N ILE A 495 10.97 -40.53 -24.02
CA ILE A 495 11.95 -41.53 -23.62
C ILE A 495 11.27 -42.79 -23.05
N ARG A 496 10.15 -42.63 -22.30
CA ARG A 496 9.39 -43.79 -21.77
C ARG A 496 8.52 -44.52 -22.79
N LYS A 497 8.32 -43.97 -24.00
CA LYS A 497 7.60 -44.61 -25.08
C LYS A 497 8.54 -45.36 -26.07
N THR A 498 9.82 -45.18 -25.91
CA THR A 498 10.87 -45.83 -26.75
C THR A 498 11.59 -46.96 -26.04
N ASP A 499 11.30 -47.22 -24.77
CA ASP A 499 11.65 -48.42 -24.01
C ASP A 499 10.42 -49.36 -23.89
#